data_781a51dc28534cc202572d9d606b6d38
#
_entry.id   781a51dc28534cc202572d9d606b6d38
#
_cell.length_a   1.000
_cell.length_b   1.000
_cell.length_c   1.000
_cell.angle_alpha   90.00
_cell.angle_beta   90.00
_cell.angle_gamma   90.00
#
_symmetry.space_group_name_H-M   'P 1'
#
loop_
_entity.id
_entity.type
_entity.pdbx_description
1 polymer ?
#
loop_
_entity_poly.entity_id
_entity_poly.type
_entity_poly.pdbx_seq_one_letter_code
_entity_poly.pdbx_strand_id
1 'polypeptide(L)'
;ASDFDHEQVTPNFFEKAKTFIKKAVKKNKPFFLYLPLPSPHTPILPVKKWQGKSGLNSYADFVMQIDDHIGEVDNLLKDLKISNNTIIIFTSDNGCSPEANFDLLSEKGHDPSGEFRGHKADIFEGGHRVPFIIKWPKKIKAGSISNNTICTTDLIATCAEILNIKLDEDEGVDSFSMVPLFSKQTQDNFKRSYTIHHSINGSFAIRKGDYKFIFCPDSGGWSPPRPWNNEGENLPKFQLYNPNSDPSES
;
A
#
# COMPACT_ATOMS: atom_id res chain seq x y z
N ALA A 1 27.10 -9.65 9.17
CA ALA A 1 27.53 -11.04 9.40
C ALA A 1 28.14 -11.57 8.12
N SER A 2 29.14 -12.48 8.20
CA SER A 2 29.83 -13.04 7.03
C SER A 2 28.94 -13.94 6.16
N ASP A 3 27.76 -14.28 6.66
CA ASP A 3 26.74 -15.16 6.06
C ASP A 3 25.48 -14.40 5.64
N PHE A 4 25.50 -13.07 5.65
CA PHE A 4 24.36 -12.26 5.25
C PHE A 4 24.28 -12.16 3.71
N ASP A 5 23.16 -12.62 3.14
CA ASP A 5 22.86 -12.56 1.72
C ASP A 5 21.62 -11.70 1.51
N HIS A 6 21.77 -10.56 0.83
CA HIS A 6 20.70 -9.63 0.54
C HIS A 6 19.57 -10.25 -0.33
N GLU A 7 19.91 -11.12 -1.30
CA GLU A 7 18.91 -11.78 -2.14
C GLU A 7 17.99 -12.70 -1.30
N GLN A 8 18.50 -13.23 -0.19
CA GLN A 8 17.75 -14.14 0.68
C GLN A 8 16.88 -13.44 1.73
N VAL A 9 16.92 -12.11 1.83
CA VAL A 9 16.15 -11.37 2.83
C VAL A 9 14.66 -11.62 2.65
N THR A 10 14.10 -11.36 1.47
CA THR A 10 12.67 -11.55 1.19
C THR A 10 12.23 -13.01 1.35
N PRO A 11 12.89 -14.01 0.73
CA PRO A 11 12.56 -15.42 0.98
C PRO A 11 12.57 -15.80 2.47
N ASN A 12 13.57 -15.35 3.23
CA ASN A 12 13.69 -15.66 4.65
C ASN A 12 12.55 -15.06 5.49
N PHE A 13 12.06 -13.87 5.15
CA PHE A 13 10.88 -13.27 5.79
C PHE A 13 9.65 -14.16 5.59
N PHE A 14 9.39 -14.60 4.37
CA PHE A 14 8.27 -15.47 4.07
C PHE A 14 8.39 -16.86 4.69
N GLU A 15 9.57 -17.46 4.74
CA GLU A 15 9.78 -18.75 5.43
C GLU A 15 9.52 -18.64 6.94
N LYS A 16 9.97 -17.55 7.57
CA LYS A 16 9.66 -17.28 8.98
C LYS A 16 8.19 -17.06 9.21
N ALA A 17 7.52 -16.31 8.32
CA ALA A 17 6.07 -16.09 8.37
C ALA A 17 5.30 -17.42 8.27
N LYS A 18 5.61 -18.25 7.28
CA LYS A 18 5.00 -19.58 7.10
C LYS A 18 5.23 -20.48 8.33
N THR A 19 6.44 -20.45 8.88
CA THR A 19 6.77 -21.20 10.11
C THR A 19 5.96 -20.72 11.31
N PHE A 20 5.80 -19.40 11.47
CA PHE A 20 5.00 -18.80 12.54
C PHE A 20 3.53 -19.22 12.43
N ILE A 21 2.93 -19.13 11.24
CA ILE A 21 1.55 -19.54 10.98
C ILE A 21 1.34 -21.02 11.36
N LYS A 22 2.21 -21.93 10.88
CA LYS A 22 2.15 -23.36 11.21
C LYS A 22 2.20 -23.60 12.74
N LYS A 23 3.06 -22.87 13.44
CA LYS A 23 3.17 -22.98 14.92
C LYS A 23 1.93 -22.49 15.64
N ALA A 24 1.32 -21.39 15.18
CA ALA A 24 0.10 -20.83 15.77
C ALA A 24 -1.08 -21.82 15.60
N VAL A 25 -1.26 -22.34 14.40
CA VAL A 25 -2.29 -23.35 14.09
C VAL A 25 -2.12 -24.62 14.93
N LYS A 26 -0.88 -25.15 15.03
CA LYS A 26 -0.59 -26.33 15.86
C LYS A 26 -0.96 -26.10 17.34
N LYS A 27 -0.85 -24.86 17.83
CA LYS A 27 -1.21 -24.48 19.21
C LYS A 27 -2.68 -24.13 19.35
N ASN A 28 -3.46 -24.17 18.28
CA ASN A 28 -4.87 -23.74 18.23
C ASN A 28 -5.06 -22.32 18.80
N LYS A 29 -4.16 -21.38 18.43
CA LYS A 29 -4.21 -20.00 18.87
C LYS A 29 -4.48 -19.06 17.69
N PRO A 30 -5.34 -18.05 17.86
CA PRO A 30 -5.42 -16.98 16.91
C PRO A 30 -4.08 -16.25 16.81
N PHE A 31 -3.82 -15.63 15.65
CA PHE A 31 -2.58 -14.90 15.45
C PHE A 31 -2.83 -13.58 14.73
N PHE A 32 -1.95 -12.62 14.98
CA PHE A 32 -1.76 -11.43 14.19
C PHE A 32 -0.31 -11.46 13.67
N LEU A 33 -0.13 -11.32 12.35
CA LEU A 33 1.18 -11.30 11.71
C LEU A 33 1.31 -9.99 10.94
N TYR A 34 2.17 -9.10 11.41
CA TYR A 34 2.63 -7.94 10.65
C TYR A 34 3.95 -8.30 9.97
N LEU A 35 3.96 -8.25 8.64
CA LEU A 35 5.08 -8.65 7.79
C LEU A 35 5.56 -7.47 6.93
N PRO A 36 6.28 -6.49 7.51
CA PRO A 36 6.81 -5.36 6.75
C PRO A 36 8.02 -5.83 5.94
N LEU A 37 7.82 -5.94 4.63
CA LEU A 37 8.88 -6.37 3.72
C LEU A 37 9.76 -5.18 3.35
N PRO A 38 11.09 -5.34 3.29
CA PRO A 38 11.98 -4.32 2.73
C PRO A 38 11.89 -4.25 1.20
N SER A 39 11.37 -5.29 0.56
CA SER A 39 11.18 -5.38 -0.89
C SER A 39 9.87 -4.72 -1.34
N PRO A 40 9.83 -4.13 -2.53
CA PRO A 40 10.86 -4.08 -3.58
C PRO A 40 11.82 -2.89 -3.49
N HIS A 41 12.03 -2.29 -2.31
CA HIS A 41 12.97 -1.19 -2.10
C HIS A 41 14.42 -1.58 -2.45
N THR A 42 15.27 -0.59 -2.69
CA THR A 42 16.72 -0.80 -2.86
C THR A 42 17.39 -1.41 -1.62
N PRO A 43 18.37 -2.29 -1.83
CA PRO A 43 18.88 -2.81 -3.09
C PRO A 43 17.88 -3.74 -3.79
N ILE A 44 17.62 -3.48 -5.08
CA ILE A 44 16.64 -4.24 -5.89
C ILE A 44 17.29 -5.55 -6.33
N LEU A 45 17.09 -6.61 -5.57
CA LEU A 45 17.78 -7.90 -5.70
C LEU A 45 16.79 -9.07 -5.71
N PRO A 46 16.06 -9.28 -6.82
CA PRO A 46 15.26 -10.49 -6.97
C PRO A 46 16.18 -11.72 -7.01
N VAL A 47 15.76 -12.81 -6.38
CA VAL A 47 16.53 -14.07 -6.46
C VAL A 47 16.61 -14.56 -7.90
N LYS A 48 17.65 -15.34 -8.21
CA LYS A 48 17.97 -15.84 -9.57
C LYS A 48 16.76 -16.44 -10.30
N LYS A 49 15.85 -17.12 -9.60
CA LYS A 49 14.59 -17.68 -10.16
C LYS A 49 13.75 -16.62 -10.86
N TRP A 50 13.76 -15.36 -10.38
CA TRP A 50 12.90 -14.28 -10.83
C TRP A 50 13.60 -13.31 -11.80
N GLN A 51 14.92 -13.29 -11.85
CA GLN A 51 15.69 -12.40 -12.73
C GLN A 51 15.30 -12.60 -14.21
N GLY A 52 14.91 -11.51 -14.86
CA GLY A 52 14.47 -11.47 -16.26
C GLY A 52 13.05 -11.99 -16.52
N LYS A 53 12.27 -12.35 -15.50
CA LYS A 53 10.94 -12.95 -15.68
C LYS A 53 9.86 -11.95 -16.09
N SER A 54 9.96 -10.70 -15.67
CA SER A 54 9.00 -9.67 -16.06
C SER A 54 9.13 -9.22 -17.52
N GLY A 55 10.31 -9.40 -18.11
CA GLY A 55 10.64 -8.77 -19.40
C GLY A 55 10.85 -7.26 -19.30
N LEU A 56 10.67 -6.66 -18.14
CA LEU A 56 10.83 -5.23 -17.88
C LEU A 56 12.22 -4.92 -17.29
N ASN A 57 12.33 -4.99 -15.97
CA ASN A 57 13.59 -4.75 -15.26
C ASN A 57 13.61 -5.49 -13.92
N SER A 58 14.72 -5.36 -13.17
CA SER A 58 14.88 -6.05 -11.87
C SER A 58 13.85 -5.64 -10.83
N TYR A 59 13.31 -4.40 -10.87
CA TYR A 59 12.25 -3.97 -9.97
C TYR A 59 10.96 -4.76 -10.22
N ALA A 60 10.55 -4.87 -11.47
CA ALA A 60 9.37 -5.64 -11.85
C ALA A 60 9.53 -7.15 -11.55
N ASP A 61 10.74 -7.69 -11.75
CA ASP A 61 11.08 -9.06 -11.35
C ASP A 61 10.91 -9.25 -9.83
N PHE A 62 11.32 -8.25 -9.04
CA PHE A 62 11.22 -8.29 -7.58
C PHE A 62 9.76 -8.20 -7.10
N VAL A 63 8.94 -7.39 -7.79
CA VAL A 63 7.48 -7.35 -7.55
C VAL A 63 6.84 -8.71 -7.84
N MET A 64 7.20 -9.37 -8.95
CA MET A 64 6.72 -10.72 -9.27
C MET A 64 7.13 -11.75 -8.21
N GLN A 65 8.34 -11.64 -7.66
CA GLN A 65 8.79 -12.49 -6.55
C GLN A 65 7.92 -12.32 -5.30
N ILE A 66 7.57 -11.07 -4.94
CA ILE A 66 6.70 -10.80 -3.80
C ILE A 66 5.32 -11.42 -4.02
N ASP A 67 4.75 -11.24 -5.20
CA ASP A 67 3.44 -11.80 -5.57
C ASP A 67 3.42 -13.34 -5.43
N ASP A 68 4.46 -14.03 -5.93
CA ASP A 68 4.60 -15.49 -5.79
C ASP A 68 4.63 -15.92 -4.31
N HIS A 69 5.41 -15.23 -3.49
CA HIS A 69 5.49 -15.54 -2.07
C HIS A 69 4.17 -15.30 -1.31
N ILE A 70 3.41 -14.27 -1.69
CA ILE A 70 2.06 -14.05 -1.14
C ILE A 70 1.14 -15.20 -1.55
N GLY A 71 1.24 -15.66 -2.80
CA GLY A 71 0.57 -16.86 -3.28
C GLY A 71 0.91 -18.11 -2.47
N GLU A 72 2.19 -18.30 -2.10
CA GLU A 72 2.62 -19.39 -1.23
C GLU A 72 1.97 -19.32 0.15
N VAL A 73 1.85 -18.12 0.74
CA VAL A 73 1.16 -17.93 2.03
C VAL A 73 -0.32 -18.25 1.89
N ASP A 74 -0.98 -17.78 0.85
CA ASP A 74 -2.40 -18.07 0.61
C ASP A 74 -2.66 -19.57 0.45
N ASN A 75 -1.79 -20.27 -0.28
CA ASN A 75 -1.88 -21.73 -0.44
C ASN A 75 -1.65 -22.45 0.89
N LEU A 76 -0.69 -22.03 1.70
CA LEU A 76 -0.48 -22.57 3.03
C LEU A 76 -1.74 -22.45 3.93
N LEU A 77 -2.43 -21.29 3.89
CA LEU A 77 -3.66 -21.10 4.66
C LEU A 77 -4.79 -22.01 4.19
N LYS A 78 -4.87 -22.31 2.88
CA LYS A 78 -5.81 -23.29 2.32
C LYS A 78 -5.48 -24.70 2.79
N ASP A 79 -4.21 -25.13 2.71
CA ASP A 79 -3.73 -26.46 3.13
C ASP A 79 -3.99 -26.69 4.62
N LEU A 80 -3.81 -25.64 5.43
CA LEU A 80 -4.12 -25.67 6.87
C LEU A 80 -5.62 -25.55 7.18
N LYS A 81 -6.48 -25.38 6.17
CA LYS A 81 -7.94 -25.24 6.27
C LYS A 81 -8.40 -24.05 7.13
N ILE A 82 -7.60 -22.98 7.19
CA ILE A 82 -7.92 -21.77 7.93
C ILE A 82 -8.17 -20.56 7.02
N SER A 83 -7.98 -20.66 5.71
CA SER A 83 -8.14 -19.57 4.74
C SER A 83 -9.47 -18.83 4.87
N ASN A 84 -10.58 -19.57 5.11
CA ASN A 84 -11.91 -18.99 5.23
C ASN A 84 -12.06 -18.05 6.42
N ASN A 85 -11.29 -18.26 7.50
CA ASN A 85 -11.32 -17.48 8.75
C ASN A 85 -10.02 -16.69 8.98
N THR A 86 -9.27 -16.41 7.93
CA THR A 86 -8.06 -15.59 7.99
C THR A 86 -8.23 -14.37 7.09
N ILE A 87 -7.83 -13.21 7.60
CA ILE A 87 -7.76 -11.97 6.83
C ILE A 87 -6.34 -11.84 6.31
N ILE A 88 -6.19 -11.65 5.00
CA ILE A 88 -4.94 -11.22 4.36
C ILE A 88 -5.14 -9.78 3.91
N ILE A 89 -4.23 -8.90 4.29
CA ILE A 89 -4.17 -7.52 3.81
C ILE A 89 -2.82 -7.34 3.12
N PHE A 90 -2.85 -6.91 1.88
CA PHE A 90 -1.67 -6.52 1.11
C PHE A 90 -1.75 -5.03 0.78
N THR A 91 -0.70 -4.30 1.09
CA THR A 91 -0.58 -2.87 0.79
C THR A 91 0.89 -2.47 0.69
N SER A 92 1.13 -1.21 0.40
CA SER A 92 2.45 -0.57 0.43
C SER A 92 2.43 0.62 1.38
N ASP A 93 3.59 1.07 1.81
CA ASP A 93 3.78 2.25 2.66
C ASP A 93 3.73 3.56 1.85
N ASN A 94 4.17 3.53 0.59
CA ASN A 94 4.18 4.67 -0.34
C ASN A 94 4.15 4.21 -1.80
N GLY A 95 3.99 5.17 -2.70
CA GLY A 95 4.07 4.95 -4.14
C GLY A 95 5.44 4.48 -4.60
N CYS A 96 5.56 4.11 -5.87
CA CYS A 96 6.79 3.58 -6.43
C CYS A 96 7.95 4.58 -6.30
N SER A 97 9.15 4.08 -6.00
CA SER A 97 10.35 4.91 -5.91
C SER A 97 10.96 5.14 -7.30
N PRO A 98 11.54 6.32 -7.58
CA PRO A 98 12.34 6.56 -8.80
C PRO A 98 13.47 5.54 -9.01
N GLU A 99 13.96 4.92 -7.94
CA GLU A 99 14.94 3.82 -7.97
C GLU A 99 14.48 2.60 -8.80
N ALA A 100 13.17 2.50 -9.07
CA ALA A 100 12.61 1.49 -9.97
C ALA A 100 13.00 1.71 -11.44
N ASN A 101 13.63 2.85 -11.77
CA ASN A 101 14.01 3.27 -13.13
C ASN A 101 12.79 3.47 -14.04
N PHE A 102 12.05 4.55 -13.80
CA PHE A 102 10.82 4.90 -14.52
C PHE A 102 11.05 5.03 -16.03
N ASP A 103 12.20 5.61 -16.44
CA ASP A 103 12.52 5.81 -17.88
C ASP A 103 12.56 4.46 -18.59
N LEU A 104 13.31 3.49 -18.05
CA LEU A 104 13.39 2.16 -18.63
C LEU A 104 12.04 1.42 -18.62
N LEU A 105 11.23 1.60 -17.59
CA LEU A 105 9.90 1.00 -17.53
C LEU A 105 8.98 1.63 -18.57
N SER A 106 9.01 2.97 -18.71
CA SER A 106 8.21 3.72 -19.68
C SER A 106 8.58 3.36 -21.13
N GLU A 107 9.88 3.22 -21.45
CA GLU A 107 10.36 2.74 -22.76
C GLU A 107 9.76 1.37 -23.13
N LYS A 108 9.42 0.56 -22.11
CA LYS A 108 8.78 -0.76 -22.29
C LYS A 108 7.26 -0.71 -22.15
N GLY A 109 6.66 0.49 -22.12
CA GLY A 109 5.22 0.69 -22.04
C GLY A 109 4.62 0.44 -20.67
N HIS A 110 5.41 0.51 -19.60
CA HIS A 110 4.94 0.34 -18.22
C HIS A 110 5.17 1.60 -17.38
N ASP A 111 4.12 2.11 -16.79
CA ASP A 111 4.19 3.17 -15.79
C ASP A 111 3.83 2.61 -14.40
N PRO A 112 4.76 2.62 -13.42
CA PRO A 112 4.49 2.09 -12.08
C PRO A 112 3.46 2.90 -11.28
N SER A 113 3.25 4.18 -11.62
CA SER A 113 2.21 5.03 -11.02
C SER A 113 0.89 4.99 -11.80
N GLY A 114 0.88 4.36 -12.99
CA GLY A 114 -0.28 4.33 -13.87
C GLY A 114 -0.68 5.72 -14.34
N GLU A 115 -1.93 6.08 -14.13
CA GLU A 115 -2.48 7.41 -14.47
C GLU A 115 -2.22 8.48 -13.40
N PHE A 116 -1.65 8.10 -12.24
CA PHE A 116 -1.46 9.00 -11.11
C PHE A 116 -0.18 9.81 -11.25
N ARG A 117 -0.29 11.12 -11.05
CA ARG A 117 0.87 12.02 -11.05
C ARG A 117 1.80 11.71 -9.89
N GLY A 118 3.10 11.86 -10.13
CA GLY A 118 4.14 11.74 -9.12
C GLY A 118 4.45 10.30 -8.72
N HIS A 119 5.18 10.18 -7.63
CA HIS A 119 5.71 8.91 -7.13
C HIS A 119 6.06 9.04 -5.64
N LYS A 120 6.76 8.07 -5.06
CA LYS A 120 7.28 8.14 -3.68
C LYS A 120 7.81 9.54 -3.36
N ALA A 121 7.51 10.03 -2.17
CA ALA A 121 7.84 11.33 -1.62
C ALA A 121 6.89 12.49 -1.98
N ASP A 122 6.16 12.40 -3.09
CA ASP A 122 5.31 13.48 -3.58
C ASP A 122 3.98 13.58 -2.86
N ILE A 123 3.38 14.79 -2.88
CA ILE A 123 2.04 15.04 -2.36
C ILE A 123 0.94 14.53 -3.30
N PHE A 124 1.27 14.25 -4.55
CA PHE A 124 0.36 13.80 -5.60
C PHE A 124 -0.12 12.35 -5.40
N GLU A 125 -1.16 11.96 -6.15
CA GLU A 125 -1.79 10.63 -5.99
C GLU A 125 -0.77 9.47 -6.15
N GLY A 126 0.18 9.56 -7.08
CA GLY A 126 1.22 8.54 -7.28
C GLY A 126 2.14 8.31 -6.08
N GLY A 127 2.22 9.30 -5.15
CA GLY A 127 2.95 9.15 -3.89
C GLY A 127 2.19 8.42 -2.79
N HIS A 128 0.86 8.42 -2.84
CA HIS A 128 -0.01 8.01 -1.72
C HIS A 128 -1.06 6.98 -2.10
N ARG A 129 -1.51 6.92 -3.36
CA ARG A 129 -2.53 5.97 -3.81
C ARG A 129 -1.91 4.64 -4.15
N VAL A 130 -1.66 3.86 -3.10
CA VAL A 130 -1.01 2.56 -3.15
C VAL A 130 -2.03 1.43 -3.32
N PRO A 131 -1.62 0.25 -3.80
CA PRO A 131 -2.47 -0.93 -3.78
C PRO A 131 -2.95 -1.25 -2.37
N PHE A 132 -4.25 -1.55 -2.23
CA PHE A 132 -4.83 -2.08 -1.00
C PHE A 132 -5.76 -3.24 -1.34
N ILE A 133 -5.36 -4.44 -0.99
CA ILE A 133 -6.10 -5.66 -1.28
C ILE A 133 -6.39 -6.37 0.05
N ILE A 134 -7.67 -6.65 0.29
CA ILE A 134 -8.10 -7.40 1.46
C ILE A 134 -8.84 -8.67 1.04
N LYS A 135 -8.44 -9.80 1.61
CA LYS A 135 -9.09 -11.09 1.40
C LYS A 135 -9.57 -11.66 2.74
N TRP A 136 -10.86 -11.88 2.84
CA TRP A 136 -11.48 -12.60 3.96
C TRP A 136 -12.69 -13.38 3.45
N PRO A 137 -12.52 -14.62 3.00
CA PRO A 137 -13.59 -15.36 2.30
C PRO A 137 -14.89 -15.51 3.10
N LYS A 138 -14.80 -15.55 4.44
CA LYS A 138 -15.97 -15.61 5.32
C LYS A 138 -16.84 -14.35 5.29
N LYS A 139 -16.28 -13.19 4.97
CA LYS A 139 -16.95 -11.87 5.10
C LYS A 139 -16.94 -11.04 3.83
N ILE A 140 -15.95 -11.19 2.97
CA ILE A 140 -15.75 -10.37 1.78
C ILE A 140 -15.96 -11.22 0.55
N LYS A 141 -16.89 -10.80 -0.32
CA LYS A 141 -17.13 -11.47 -1.60
C LYS A 141 -15.93 -11.28 -2.52
N ALA A 142 -15.44 -12.36 -3.12
CA ALA A 142 -14.36 -12.31 -4.10
C ALA A 142 -14.73 -11.38 -5.29
N GLY A 143 -13.77 -10.60 -5.76
CA GLY A 143 -13.94 -9.64 -6.86
C GLY A 143 -14.73 -8.38 -6.47
N SER A 144 -14.97 -8.13 -5.17
CA SER A 144 -15.55 -6.86 -4.71
C SER A 144 -14.56 -5.71 -4.89
N ILE A 145 -15.08 -4.55 -5.27
CA ILE A 145 -14.33 -3.30 -5.39
C ILE A 145 -15.05 -2.25 -4.54
N SER A 146 -14.29 -1.45 -3.81
CA SER A 146 -14.76 -0.25 -3.11
C SER A 146 -13.97 0.96 -3.60
N ASN A 147 -14.69 2.05 -3.91
CA ASN A 147 -14.10 3.33 -4.32
C ASN A 147 -13.97 4.31 -3.14
N ASN A 148 -14.24 3.86 -1.92
CA ASN A 148 -14.10 4.70 -0.74
C ASN A 148 -12.62 4.96 -0.45
N THR A 149 -12.30 6.22 -0.11
CA THR A 149 -10.96 6.59 0.36
C THR A 149 -10.73 5.99 1.74
N ILE A 150 -9.67 5.23 1.89
CA ILE A 150 -9.21 4.65 3.14
C ILE A 150 -7.77 5.09 3.43
N CYS A 151 -7.31 4.84 4.64
CA CYS A 151 -5.94 5.10 5.04
C CYS A 151 -5.37 3.86 5.78
N THR A 152 -4.08 3.66 5.73
CA THR A 152 -3.44 2.55 6.48
C THR A 152 -3.62 2.69 8.00
N THR A 153 -3.83 3.91 8.51
CA THR A 153 -4.22 4.17 9.91
C THR A 153 -5.54 3.51 10.30
N ASP A 154 -6.41 3.18 9.33
CA ASP A 154 -7.73 2.57 9.56
C ASP A 154 -7.65 1.13 10.06
N LEU A 155 -6.47 0.53 10.01
CA LEU A 155 -6.28 -0.85 10.45
C LEU A 155 -6.57 -1.05 11.94
N ILE A 156 -6.24 -0.08 12.81
CA ILE A 156 -6.47 -0.23 14.25
C ILE A 156 -7.97 -0.26 14.59
N ALA A 157 -8.76 0.70 14.10
CA ALA A 157 -10.20 0.71 14.31
C ALA A 157 -10.89 -0.51 13.66
N THR A 158 -10.40 -0.94 12.49
CA THR A 158 -10.91 -2.14 11.82
C THR A 158 -10.67 -3.40 12.65
N CYS A 159 -9.45 -3.58 13.18
CA CYS A 159 -9.14 -4.72 14.03
C CYS A 159 -9.94 -4.67 15.34
N ALA A 160 -10.09 -3.51 15.96
CA ALA A 160 -10.87 -3.34 17.17
C ALA A 160 -12.34 -3.73 16.96
N GLU A 161 -12.97 -3.27 15.86
CA GLU A 161 -14.36 -3.65 15.54
C GLU A 161 -14.49 -5.15 15.27
N ILE A 162 -13.56 -5.76 14.50
CA ILE A 162 -13.58 -7.21 14.25
C ILE A 162 -13.50 -8.01 15.54
N LEU A 163 -12.73 -7.54 16.52
CA LEU A 163 -12.53 -8.19 17.81
C LEU A 163 -13.55 -7.77 18.86
N ASN A 164 -14.50 -6.86 18.51
CA ASN A 164 -15.47 -6.28 19.42
C ASN A 164 -14.80 -5.61 20.65
N ILE A 165 -13.68 -4.91 20.39
CA ILE A 165 -12.94 -4.11 21.38
C ILE A 165 -13.33 -2.65 21.18
N LYS A 166 -13.69 -1.96 22.27
CA LYS A 166 -13.89 -0.51 22.25
C LYS A 166 -12.53 0.16 22.43
N LEU A 167 -12.19 1.05 21.53
CA LEU A 167 -11.03 1.94 21.66
C LEU A 167 -11.38 3.09 22.62
N ASP A 168 -10.40 3.55 23.38
CA ASP A 168 -10.52 4.76 24.18
C ASP A 168 -10.43 6.00 23.27
N GLU A 169 -10.80 7.19 23.79
CA GLU A 169 -10.91 8.42 23.01
C GLU A 169 -9.57 8.89 22.41
N ASP A 170 -8.45 8.52 23.02
CA ASP A 170 -7.09 8.82 22.60
C ASP A 170 -6.44 7.69 21.79
N GLU A 171 -7.15 6.59 21.55
CA GLU A 171 -6.66 5.46 20.74
C GLU A 171 -7.19 5.53 19.31
N GLY A 172 -6.28 5.50 18.32
CA GLY A 172 -6.64 5.46 16.90
C GLY A 172 -7.45 6.67 16.45
N VAL A 173 -7.13 7.87 16.92
CA VAL A 173 -7.87 9.13 16.71
C VAL A 173 -8.22 9.40 15.25
N ASP A 174 -7.31 9.08 14.31
CA ASP A 174 -7.50 9.27 12.87
C ASP A 174 -7.91 7.97 12.14
N SER A 175 -8.32 6.95 12.90
CA SER A 175 -8.66 5.63 12.39
C SER A 175 -10.18 5.46 12.24
N PHE A 176 -10.60 4.98 11.06
CA PHE A 176 -11.99 4.69 10.75
C PHE A 176 -12.11 3.22 10.34
N SER A 177 -12.99 2.48 11.01
CA SER A 177 -13.14 1.06 10.68
C SER A 177 -13.59 0.84 9.24
N MET A 178 -12.88 -0.03 8.54
CA MET A 178 -13.21 -0.47 7.18
C MET A 178 -14.24 -1.61 7.14
N VAL A 179 -14.69 -2.13 8.30
CA VAL A 179 -15.66 -3.25 8.35
C VAL A 179 -16.92 -2.97 7.54
N PRO A 180 -17.50 -1.75 7.53
CA PRO A 180 -18.64 -1.44 6.69
C PRO A 180 -18.39 -1.67 5.18
N LEU A 181 -17.14 -1.54 4.72
CA LEU A 181 -16.77 -1.73 3.31
C LEU A 181 -16.66 -3.20 2.88
N PHE A 182 -16.74 -4.14 3.82
CA PHE A 182 -16.64 -5.57 3.51
C PHE A 182 -17.87 -6.13 2.80
N SER A 183 -18.97 -5.37 2.78
CA SER A 183 -20.21 -5.74 2.11
C SER A 183 -20.86 -4.52 1.44
N LYS A 184 -21.43 -4.72 0.24
CA LYS A 184 -22.21 -3.68 -0.45
C LYS A 184 -23.42 -3.19 0.37
N GLN A 185 -23.98 -4.04 1.23
CA GLN A 185 -25.14 -3.69 2.06
C GLN A 185 -24.79 -2.72 3.19
N THR A 186 -23.53 -2.66 3.60
CA THR A 186 -23.08 -1.86 4.75
C THR A 186 -22.13 -0.72 4.38
N GLN A 187 -21.69 -0.63 3.12
CA GLN A 187 -20.70 0.37 2.70
C GLN A 187 -21.12 1.82 2.96
N ASP A 188 -22.42 2.13 2.92
CA ASP A 188 -22.95 3.48 3.19
C ASP A 188 -22.82 3.89 4.66
N ASN A 189 -22.50 2.93 5.54
CA ASN A 189 -22.20 3.18 6.94
C ASN A 189 -20.75 3.61 7.17
N PHE A 190 -19.89 3.53 6.16
CA PHE A 190 -18.52 4.03 6.26
C PHE A 190 -18.50 5.56 6.32
N LYS A 191 -17.90 6.13 7.35
CA LYS A 191 -18.02 7.56 7.70
C LYS A 191 -16.67 8.28 7.78
N ARG A 192 -15.82 8.12 6.78
CA ARG A 192 -14.62 8.95 6.68
C ARG A 192 -14.97 10.30 6.02
N SER A 193 -14.83 11.39 6.77
CA SER A 193 -15.15 12.74 6.30
C SER A 193 -14.01 13.35 5.45
N TYR A 194 -12.77 13.02 5.77
CA TYR A 194 -11.57 13.53 5.10
C TYR A 194 -10.36 12.63 5.37
N THR A 195 -9.34 12.80 4.57
CA THR A 195 -8.01 12.20 4.79
C THR A 195 -6.97 13.30 4.67
N ILE A 196 -6.05 13.36 5.64
CA ILE A 196 -4.90 14.26 5.60
C ILE A 196 -3.66 13.41 5.37
N HIS A 197 -2.79 13.87 4.48
CA HIS A 197 -1.50 13.25 4.24
C HIS A 197 -0.46 14.35 3.93
N HIS A 198 0.80 13.97 3.92
CA HIS A 198 1.89 14.92 3.67
C HIS A 198 2.96 14.30 2.77
N SER A 199 3.69 15.17 2.08
CA SER A 199 4.87 14.82 1.30
C SER A 199 6.12 14.72 2.17
N ILE A 200 7.26 14.36 1.57
CA ILE A 200 8.51 14.18 2.29
C ILE A 200 9.03 15.49 2.91
N ASN A 201 8.74 16.65 2.31
CA ASN A 201 9.13 17.94 2.88
C ASN A 201 8.17 18.46 3.96
N GLY A 202 7.09 17.72 4.26
CA GLY A 202 6.08 18.08 5.25
C GLY A 202 4.96 18.98 4.71
N SER A 203 4.85 19.19 3.40
CA SER A 203 3.69 19.86 2.81
C SER A 203 2.45 18.99 2.98
N PHE A 204 1.33 19.60 3.41
CA PHE A 204 0.09 18.89 3.67
C PHE A 204 -0.87 18.93 2.49
N ALA A 205 -1.70 17.91 2.42
CA ALA A 205 -2.91 17.89 1.60
C ALA A 205 -4.09 17.33 2.40
N ILE A 206 -5.29 17.79 2.08
CA ILE A 206 -6.55 17.26 2.58
C ILE A 206 -7.39 16.76 1.41
N ARG A 207 -7.87 15.52 1.48
CA ARG A 207 -8.88 14.98 0.59
C ARG A 207 -10.23 14.93 1.31
N LYS A 208 -11.24 15.55 0.70
CA LYS A 208 -12.62 15.55 1.21
C LYS A 208 -13.59 15.34 0.06
N GLY A 209 -14.35 14.24 0.10
CA GLY A 209 -15.19 13.84 -1.01
C GLY A 209 -14.37 13.66 -2.29
N ASP A 210 -14.79 14.33 -3.36
CA ASP A 210 -14.15 14.25 -4.67
C ASP A 210 -12.92 15.14 -4.82
N TYR A 211 -12.68 16.06 -3.86
CA TYR A 211 -11.65 17.07 -4.00
C TYR A 211 -10.44 16.80 -3.10
N LYS A 212 -9.27 17.17 -3.63
CA LYS A 212 -8.00 17.19 -2.92
C LYS A 212 -7.42 18.60 -2.98
N PHE A 213 -7.18 19.19 -1.81
CA PHE A 213 -6.56 20.50 -1.65
C PHE A 213 -5.16 20.34 -1.10
N ILE A 214 -4.17 20.92 -1.80
CA ILE A 214 -2.74 20.80 -1.51
C ILE A 214 -2.20 22.16 -1.06
N PHE A 215 -1.47 22.17 0.07
CA PHE A 215 -0.97 23.39 0.71
C PHE A 215 0.45 23.78 0.27
N CYS A 216 0.85 23.42 -0.94
CA CYS A 216 2.11 23.87 -1.55
C CYS A 216 1.92 24.08 -3.06
N PRO A 217 2.83 24.88 -3.69
CA PRO A 217 2.77 25.17 -5.12
C PRO A 217 3.33 24.04 -5.99
N ASP A 218 4.03 23.10 -5.42
CA ASP A 218 4.87 22.10 -6.07
C ASP A 218 4.54 20.68 -5.63
N SER A 219 5.39 19.70 -5.95
CA SER A 219 5.20 18.31 -5.55
C SER A 219 5.37 18.05 -4.06
N GLY A 220 5.95 18.99 -3.31
CA GLY A 220 6.42 18.72 -1.95
C GLY A 220 7.45 17.60 -1.86
N GLY A 221 7.89 17.06 -2.99
CA GLY A 221 8.67 15.84 -3.10
C GLY A 221 9.69 15.86 -4.23
N TRP A 222 9.84 14.76 -4.92
CA TRP A 222 10.96 14.54 -5.85
C TRP A 222 10.61 14.75 -7.32
N SER A 223 9.33 14.72 -7.69
CA SER A 223 8.90 15.01 -9.06
C SER A 223 8.76 16.50 -9.31
N PRO A 224 8.87 16.99 -10.56
CA PRO A 224 8.59 18.38 -10.89
C PRO A 224 7.12 18.78 -10.65
N PRO A 225 6.88 20.05 -10.29
CA PRO A 225 7.85 21.07 -9.83
C PRO A 225 8.43 20.70 -8.47
N ARG A 226 9.74 20.85 -8.32
CA ARG A 226 10.45 20.48 -7.07
C ARG A 226 10.57 21.65 -6.11
N PRO A 227 10.37 21.45 -4.79
CA PRO A 227 10.42 22.54 -3.82
C PRO A 227 11.81 23.16 -3.63
N TRP A 228 12.89 22.43 -3.92
CA TRP A 228 14.26 22.90 -3.71
C TRP A 228 14.94 23.51 -4.94
N ASN A 229 14.28 23.50 -6.10
CA ASN A 229 14.82 24.06 -7.35
C ASN A 229 14.16 25.39 -7.73
N ASN A 230 13.39 26.00 -6.81
CA ASN A 230 12.58 27.21 -7.05
C ASN A 230 11.59 27.07 -8.23
N GLU A 231 11.29 25.83 -8.63
CA GLU A 231 10.37 25.56 -9.73
C GLU A 231 8.93 26.01 -9.40
N GLY A 232 8.62 26.13 -8.10
CA GLY A 232 7.31 26.55 -7.62
C GLY A 232 7.16 28.07 -7.38
N GLU A 233 8.21 28.90 -7.58
CA GLU A 233 8.18 30.34 -7.20
C GLU A 233 7.07 31.16 -7.87
N ASN A 234 6.71 30.83 -9.10
CA ASN A 234 5.68 31.53 -9.88
C ASN A 234 4.35 30.76 -9.97
N LEU A 235 4.22 29.67 -9.23
CA LEU A 235 2.99 28.87 -9.20
C LEU A 235 2.03 29.38 -8.11
N PRO A 236 0.72 29.09 -8.23
CA PRO A 236 -0.23 29.33 -7.15
C PRO A 236 0.22 28.64 -5.86
N LYS A 237 0.09 29.32 -4.71
CA LYS A 237 0.50 28.79 -3.39
C LYS A 237 -0.22 27.51 -2.99
N PHE A 238 -1.37 27.26 -3.59
CA PHE A 238 -2.25 26.12 -3.30
C PHE A 238 -2.69 25.49 -4.60
N GLN A 239 -3.02 24.21 -4.53
CA GLN A 239 -3.52 23.44 -5.66
C GLN A 239 -4.84 22.77 -5.27
N LEU A 240 -5.80 22.67 -6.20
CA LEU A 240 -7.08 22.02 -5.98
C LEU A 240 -7.39 21.11 -7.18
N TYR A 241 -7.57 19.84 -6.92
CA TYR A 241 -7.86 18.83 -7.92
C TYR A 241 -9.12 18.03 -7.58
N ASN A 242 -9.71 17.41 -8.58
CA ASN A 242 -10.71 16.37 -8.42
C ASN A 242 -10.12 15.03 -8.94
N PRO A 243 -9.47 14.23 -8.10
CA PRO A 243 -8.79 13.00 -8.53
C PRO A 243 -9.71 11.92 -9.12
N ASN A 244 -11.04 12.09 -9.05
CA ASN A 244 -11.98 11.18 -9.69
C ASN A 244 -12.19 11.50 -11.18
N SER A 245 -12.08 12.77 -11.57
CA SER A 245 -12.18 13.22 -12.96
C SER A 245 -10.83 13.58 -13.57
N ASP A 246 -9.84 13.87 -12.74
CA ASP A 246 -8.47 14.22 -13.10
C ASP A 246 -7.49 13.45 -12.18
N PRO A 247 -7.27 12.14 -12.45
CA PRO A 247 -6.33 11.33 -11.67
C PRO A 247 -4.87 11.76 -11.83
N SER A 248 -4.56 12.49 -12.91
CA SER A 248 -3.24 13.03 -13.20
C SER A 248 -2.94 14.35 -12.49
N GLU A 249 -3.91 14.96 -11.82
CA GLU A 249 -3.74 16.22 -11.08
C GLU A 249 -3.06 17.30 -11.94
N SER A 250 -3.60 17.57 -13.13
CA SER A 250 -3.04 18.43 -14.20
C SER A 250 -3.78 19.77 -14.36
#